data_26994936cc8791274b5b083d6b397791
#
_entry.id   26994936cc8791274b5b083d6b397791
#
_cell.length_a   1.000
_cell.length_b   1.000
_cell.length_c   1.000
_cell.angle_alpha   90.00
_cell.angle_beta   90.00
_cell.angle_gamma   90.00
#
_symmetry.space_group_name_H-M   'P 1'
#
loop_
_entity.id
_entity.type
_entity.pdbx_description
1 polymer ?
#
loop_
_entity_poly.entity_id
_entity_poly.type
_entity_poly.pdbx_seq_one_letter_code
_entity_poly.pdbx_strand_id
1 'polypeptide(L)'
;FPTVSLPGAAVWHVPWTEKDDGLDWQAYFHQRNRWVAALLHSPYPRGASFPKTSLASDVRALLSLQYYSADLRRQGLKDVLLGPGHLHPSMHTRAAEARAKAKEYTDARLMTEAADFPAVHRKKPAPVGTKPDSRAQFISKAIAGITKQFLPEGEHREDRVEDVLSSTDARWWRLANLNSALVSNAEGSGAWRYQRDAKHYRRALAESIALHAELIRR
;
A
#
# COMPACT_ATOMS: atom_id res chain seq x y z
N PHE A 1 -8.05 -18.30 -21.10
CA PHE A 1 -8.51 -19.38 -20.20
C PHE A 1 -9.89 -19.84 -20.65
N PRO A 2 -10.17 -21.16 -20.63
CA PRO A 2 -11.52 -21.63 -20.86
C PRO A 2 -12.44 -21.11 -19.76
N THR A 3 -13.57 -20.54 -20.16
CA THR A 3 -14.59 -20.07 -19.23
C THR A 3 -15.71 -21.09 -19.17
N VAL A 4 -16.06 -21.54 -17.98
CA VAL A 4 -17.17 -22.48 -17.77
C VAL A 4 -18.27 -21.74 -16.99
N SER A 5 -19.50 -21.72 -17.54
CA SER A 5 -20.67 -21.23 -16.83
C SER A 5 -21.31 -22.36 -16.05
N LEU A 6 -21.50 -22.15 -14.75
CA LEU A 6 -22.19 -23.09 -13.85
C LEU A 6 -23.59 -22.54 -13.52
N PRO A 7 -24.65 -22.95 -14.22
CA PRO A 7 -26.00 -22.52 -13.90
C PRO A 7 -26.39 -22.95 -12.47
N GLY A 8 -26.99 -22.03 -11.72
CA GLY A 8 -27.41 -22.30 -10.33
C GLY A 8 -26.32 -22.20 -9.28
N ALA A 9 -25.07 -21.86 -9.65
CA ALA A 9 -24.04 -21.54 -8.67
C ALA A 9 -24.19 -20.09 -8.19
N ALA A 10 -24.15 -19.89 -6.86
CA ALA A 10 -24.16 -18.58 -6.25
C ALA A 10 -22.86 -18.37 -5.45
N VAL A 11 -22.24 -17.21 -5.58
CA VAL A 11 -21.08 -16.82 -4.78
C VAL A 11 -21.48 -15.63 -3.92
N TRP A 12 -21.38 -15.78 -2.61
CA TRP A 12 -21.57 -14.70 -1.65
C TRP A 12 -20.22 -14.08 -1.35
N HIS A 13 -20.13 -12.79 -1.52
CA HIS A 13 -18.87 -12.06 -1.36
C HIS A 13 -19.09 -10.80 -0.55
N VAL A 14 -18.33 -10.64 0.52
CA VAL A 14 -18.29 -9.40 1.29
C VAL A 14 -17.69 -8.30 0.40
N PRO A 15 -18.36 -7.13 0.25
CA PRO A 15 -17.82 -6.01 -0.49
C PRO A 15 -16.41 -5.62 -0.03
N TRP A 16 -15.56 -5.18 -0.95
CA TRP A 16 -14.20 -4.74 -0.61
C TRP A 16 -14.16 -3.57 0.37
N THR A 17 -15.22 -2.76 0.41
CA THR A 17 -15.38 -1.63 1.33
C THR A 17 -15.65 -2.06 2.77
N GLU A 18 -16.08 -3.28 2.97
CA GLU A 18 -16.42 -3.87 4.27
C GLU A 18 -15.37 -4.89 4.72
N LYS A 19 -14.35 -5.15 3.87
CA LYS A 19 -13.24 -6.02 4.25
C LYS A 19 -12.27 -5.26 5.12
N ASP A 20 -11.88 -5.91 6.20
CA ASP A 20 -10.80 -5.45 7.05
C ASP A 20 -9.49 -5.31 6.26
N ASP A 21 -8.79 -4.18 6.47
CA ASP A 21 -7.48 -3.91 5.89
C ASP A 21 -6.38 -4.86 6.41
N GLY A 22 -6.68 -5.72 7.40
CA GLY A 22 -5.81 -6.81 7.85
C GLY A 22 -5.41 -7.81 6.76
N LEU A 23 -5.91 -7.60 5.52
CA LEU A 23 -5.52 -8.35 4.32
C LEU A 23 -4.30 -7.78 3.59
N ASP A 24 -3.62 -6.81 4.13
CA ASP A 24 -2.45 -6.15 3.52
C ASP A 24 -1.34 -7.14 3.13
N TRP A 25 -1.21 -8.28 3.84
CA TRP A 25 -0.31 -9.37 3.44
C TRP A 25 -0.56 -9.89 2.03
N GLN A 26 -1.76 -9.69 1.48
CA GLN A 26 -2.11 -10.07 0.11
C GLN A 26 -1.44 -9.15 -0.93
N ALA A 27 -0.91 -7.99 -0.54
CA ALA A 27 -0.25 -7.05 -1.44
C ALA A 27 0.90 -7.70 -2.23
N TYR A 28 1.61 -8.65 -1.60
CA TYR A 28 2.61 -9.49 -2.26
C TYR A 28 2.00 -10.25 -3.45
N PHE A 29 0.93 -11.01 -3.18
CA PHE A 29 0.30 -11.88 -4.19
C PHE A 29 -0.36 -11.06 -5.30
N HIS A 30 -1.03 -9.98 -4.95
CA HIS A 30 -1.65 -9.07 -5.93
C HIS A 30 -0.60 -8.53 -6.90
N GLN A 31 0.53 -8.06 -6.40
CA GLN A 31 1.58 -7.52 -7.24
C GLN A 31 2.22 -8.61 -8.11
N ARG A 32 2.64 -9.72 -7.49
CA ARG A 32 3.24 -10.86 -8.18
C ARG A 32 2.34 -11.40 -9.29
N ASN A 33 1.09 -11.72 -8.95
CA ASN A 33 0.17 -12.36 -9.88
C ASN A 33 -0.20 -11.45 -11.04
N ARG A 34 -0.35 -10.15 -10.81
CA ARG A 34 -0.60 -9.17 -11.89
C ARG A 34 0.56 -9.10 -12.87
N TRP A 35 1.80 -9.14 -12.39
CA TRP A 35 2.97 -9.16 -13.28
C TRP A 35 3.11 -10.49 -14.03
N VAL A 36 2.92 -11.61 -13.35
CA VAL A 36 2.90 -12.94 -14.01
C VAL A 36 1.84 -12.96 -15.11
N ALA A 37 0.62 -12.52 -14.82
CA ALA A 37 -0.46 -12.45 -15.81
C ALA A 37 -0.11 -11.50 -16.98
N ALA A 38 0.48 -10.35 -16.70
CA ALA A 38 0.88 -9.40 -17.74
C ALA A 38 1.98 -9.96 -18.63
N LEU A 39 2.98 -10.62 -18.07
CA LEU A 39 4.09 -11.23 -18.84
C LEU A 39 3.62 -12.41 -19.71
N LEU A 40 2.66 -13.19 -19.23
CA LEU A 40 2.18 -14.38 -19.96
C LEU A 40 1.07 -14.07 -20.99
N HIS A 41 0.25 -13.05 -20.73
CA HIS A 41 -1.01 -12.87 -21.44
C HIS A 41 -1.22 -11.47 -22.04
N SER A 42 -0.31 -10.51 -21.80
CA SER A 42 -0.48 -9.19 -22.41
C SER A 42 -0.31 -9.26 -23.92
N PRO A 43 -1.30 -8.81 -24.69
CA PRO A 43 -1.17 -8.72 -26.15
C PRO A 43 -0.28 -7.53 -26.59
N TYR A 44 0.11 -6.67 -25.66
CA TYR A 44 0.87 -5.45 -25.96
C TYR A 44 2.35 -5.61 -25.62
N PRO A 45 3.24 -5.11 -26.49
CA PRO A 45 4.66 -5.08 -26.20
C PRO A 45 4.95 -4.37 -24.87
N ARG A 46 5.80 -4.96 -24.05
CA ARG A 46 6.20 -4.41 -22.74
C ARG A 46 5.03 -4.10 -21.77
N GLY A 47 3.87 -4.78 -21.95
CA GLY A 47 2.70 -4.64 -21.07
C GLY A 47 1.95 -3.30 -21.16
N ALA A 48 2.21 -2.49 -22.20
CA ALA A 48 1.52 -1.20 -22.45
C ALA A 48 1.55 -0.23 -21.23
N SER A 49 0.37 0.12 -20.70
CA SER A 49 0.25 1.01 -19.54
C SER A 49 0.42 0.31 -18.18
N PHE A 50 0.48 -1.02 -18.15
CA PHE A 50 0.51 -1.80 -16.92
C PHE A 50 1.70 -1.46 -16.00
N PRO A 51 2.97 -1.37 -16.48
CA PRO A 51 4.09 -0.98 -15.63
C PRO A 51 3.90 0.37 -14.95
N LYS A 52 3.35 1.35 -15.68
CA LYS A 52 3.05 2.69 -15.12
C LYS A 52 2.00 2.63 -14.03
N THR A 53 0.92 1.87 -14.23
CA THR A 53 -0.14 1.71 -13.22
C THR A 53 0.34 0.91 -12.01
N SER A 54 1.22 -0.07 -12.22
CA SER A 54 1.86 -0.83 -11.16
C SER A 54 2.75 0.06 -10.28
N LEU A 55 3.65 0.84 -10.89
CA LEU A 55 4.50 1.79 -10.17
C LEU A 55 3.67 2.87 -9.45
N ALA A 56 2.63 3.40 -10.10
CA ALA A 56 1.74 4.38 -9.47
C ALA A 56 1.04 3.80 -8.22
N SER A 57 0.76 2.50 -8.20
CA SER A 57 0.20 1.84 -7.01
C SER A 57 1.23 1.74 -5.89
N ASP A 58 2.50 1.48 -6.19
CA ASP A 58 3.58 1.48 -5.20
C ASP A 58 3.78 2.89 -4.62
N VAL A 59 3.79 3.92 -5.46
CA VAL A 59 3.89 5.31 -5.02
C VAL A 59 2.71 5.69 -4.12
N ARG A 60 1.49 5.25 -4.44
CA ARG A 60 0.32 5.49 -3.58
C ARG A 60 0.46 4.85 -2.22
N ALA A 61 0.90 3.59 -2.14
CA ALA A 61 1.13 2.92 -0.87
C ALA A 61 2.15 3.69 -0.02
N LEU A 62 3.27 4.11 -0.62
CA LEU A 62 4.29 4.91 0.06
C LEU A 62 3.77 6.29 0.51
N LEU A 63 2.98 6.98 -0.30
CA LEU A 63 2.34 8.26 0.06
C LEU A 63 1.25 8.09 1.12
N SER A 64 0.65 6.90 1.21
CA SER A 64 -0.29 6.53 2.26
C SER A 64 0.39 6.10 3.56
N LEU A 65 1.73 6.17 3.65
CA LEU A 65 2.52 5.70 4.79
C LEU A 65 2.32 4.20 5.09
N GLN A 66 1.92 3.43 4.08
CA GLN A 66 1.69 1.98 4.13
C GLN A 66 2.98 1.25 3.70
N TYR A 67 3.98 1.28 4.56
CA TYR A 67 5.30 0.73 4.23
C TYR A 67 5.31 -0.79 4.18
N TYR A 68 4.54 -1.45 5.04
CA TYR A 68 4.36 -2.90 5.00
C TYR A 68 3.84 -3.38 3.65
N SER A 69 2.71 -2.82 3.21
CA SER A 69 2.11 -3.15 1.92
C SER A 69 3.07 -2.83 0.75
N ALA A 70 3.76 -1.67 0.80
CA ALA A 70 4.74 -1.28 -0.21
C ALA A 70 5.93 -2.25 -0.27
N ASP A 71 6.43 -2.72 0.86
CA ASP A 71 7.53 -3.69 0.93
C ASP A 71 7.15 -5.06 0.38
N LEU A 72 5.93 -5.52 0.71
CA LEU A 72 5.40 -6.77 0.16
C LEU A 72 5.24 -6.70 -1.36
N ARG A 73 4.80 -5.57 -1.88
CA ARG A 73 4.70 -5.35 -3.33
C ARG A 73 6.06 -5.43 -4.01
N ARG A 74 7.09 -4.79 -3.43
CA ARG A 74 8.48 -4.89 -3.93
C ARG A 74 9.01 -6.31 -3.86
N GLN A 75 8.72 -7.05 -2.77
CA GLN A 75 9.07 -8.46 -2.69
C GLN A 75 8.43 -9.28 -3.82
N GLY A 76 7.17 -9.02 -4.14
CA GLY A 76 6.48 -9.64 -5.27
C GLY A 76 7.18 -9.38 -6.61
N LEU A 77 7.66 -8.15 -6.86
CA LEU A 77 8.44 -7.83 -8.06
C LEU A 77 9.79 -8.55 -8.10
N LYS A 78 10.50 -8.60 -6.99
CA LYS A 78 11.78 -9.35 -6.87
C LYS A 78 11.58 -10.82 -7.22
N ASP A 79 10.57 -11.44 -6.67
CA ASP A 79 10.29 -12.84 -6.90
C ASP A 79 9.90 -13.12 -8.36
N VAL A 80 9.17 -12.22 -9.00
CA VAL A 80 8.89 -12.30 -10.45
C VAL A 80 10.18 -12.23 -11.28
N LEU A 81 11.12 -11.36 -10.90
CA LEU A 81 12.41 -11.24 -11.59
C LEU A 81 13.28 -12.50 -11.46
N LEU A 82 13.14 -13.25 -10.38
CA LEU A 82 13.83 -14.54 -10.20
C LEU A 82 13.24 -15.66 -11.07
N GLY A 83 12.04 -15.44 -11.62
CA GLY A 83 11.43 -16.34 -12.60
C GLY A 83 10.67 -17.53 -12.00
N PRO A 84 10.08 -18.38 -12.87
CA PRO A 84 9.17 -19.44 -12.47
C PRO A 84 9.81 -20.51 -11.57
N GLY A 85 11.09 -20.81 -11.74
CA GLY A 85 11.82 -21.75 -10.90
C GLY A 85 11.89 -21.34 -9.43
N HIS A 86 11.84 -20.02 -9.15
CA HIS A 86 11.75 -19.49 -7.80
C HIS A 86 10.30 -19.39 -7.31
N LEU A 87 9.38 -18.98 -8.16
CA LEU A 87 7.99 -18.76 -7.77
C LEU A 87 7.27 -20.03 -7.31
N HIS A 88 7.52 -21.16 -7.99
CA HIS A 88 6.81 -22.41 -7.70
C HIS A 88 7.15 -22.98 -6.32
N PRO A 89 8.42 -23.19 -5.93
CA PRO A 89 8.76 -23.73 -4.61
C PRO A 89 8.33 -22.83 -3.44
N SER A 90 8.38 -21.50 -3.63
CA SER A 90 8.07 -20.53 -2.57
C SER A 90 6.57 -20.29 -2.36
N MET A 91 5.71 -20.84 -3.19
CA MET A 91 4.27 -20.57 -3.17
C MET A 91 3.61 -20.93 -1.83
N HIS A 92 4.07 -22.01 -1.18
CA HIS A 92 3.47 -22.51 0.08
C HIS A 92 3.92 -21.72 1.31
N THR A 93 5.10 -21.11 1.30
CA THR A 93 5.68 -20.43 2.47
C THR A 93 5.39 -18.93 2.49
N ARG A 94 5.24 -18.31 1.33
CA ARG A 94 5.12 -16.85 1.19
C ARG A 94 3.98 -16.21 1.97
N ALA A 95 2.86 -16.87 2.14
CA ALA A 95 1.75 -16.32 2.92
C ALA A 95 2.12 -16.18 4.40
N ALA A 96 2.79 -17.19 4.96
CA ALA A 96 3.25 -17.17 6.35
C ALA A 96 4.37 -16.12 6.54
N GLU A 97 5.32 -16.04 5.62
CA GLU A 97 6.42 -15.09 5.63
C GLU A 97 5.90 -13.64 5.54
N ALA A 98 4.94 -13.38 4.63
CA ALA A 98 4.31 -12.07 4.50
C ALA A 98 3.64 -11.65 5.81
N ARG A 99 2.81 -12.53 6.41
CA ARG A 99 2.14 -12.23 7.68
C ARG A 99 3.14 -12.02 8.83
N ALA A 100 4.19 -12.82 8.91
CA ALA A 100 5.22 -12.68 9.95
C ALA A 100 5.91 -11.32 9.88
N LYS A 101 6.14 -10.81 8.68
CA LYS A 101 6.76 -9.52 8.43
C LYS A 101 5.94 -8.33 8.95
N ALA A 102 4.63 -8.46 9.12
CA ALA A 102 3.77 -7.41 9.67
C ALA A 102 4.24 -6.89 11.03
N LYS A 103 4.89 -7.76 11.84
CA LYS A 103 5.42 -7.38 13.16
C LYS A 103 6.51 -6.32 13.12
N GLU A 104 7.16 -6.13 11.97
CA GLU A 104 8.23 -5.15 11.78
C GLU A 104 7.70 -3.75 11.46
N TYR A 105 6.39 -3.61 11.24
CA TYR A 105 5.77 -2.37 10.75
C TYR A 105 4.65 -1.88 11.65
N THR A 106 4.69 -0.59 11.99
CA THR A 106 3.64 0.04 12.80
C THR A 106 2.32 0.17 12.05
N ASP A 107 2.38 0.35 10.74
CA ASP A 107 1.22 0.42 9.83
C ASP A 107 0.56 -0.95 9.56
N ALA A 108 1.13 -2.02 10.10
CA ALA A 108 0.57 -3.38 9.99
C ALA A 108 0.19 -3.99 11.36
N ARG A 109 0.51 -3.31 12.45
CA ARG A 109 0.18 -3.78 13.80
C ARG A 109 -1.09 -3.11 14.30
N LEU A 110 -2.18 -3.88 14.38
CA LEU A 110 -3.45 -3.40 14.94
C LEU A 110 -3.30 -3.18 16.44
N MET A 111 -3.65 -1.98 16.91
CA MET A 111 -3.80 -1.61 18.30
C MET A 111 -5.28 -1.72 18.68
N THR A 112 -5.61 -2.45 19.72
CA THR A 112 -6.98 -2.68 20.20
C THR A 112 -7.22 -2.09 21.58
N GLU A 113 -6.14 -1.94 22.38
CA GLU A 113 -6.26 -1.43 23.75
C GLU A 113 -6.23 0.09 23.74
N ALA A 114 -7.20 0.72 24.40
CA ALA A 114 -7.31 2.18 24.47
C ALA A 114 -6.07 2.84 25.10
N ALA A 115 -5.39 2.14 26.01
CA ALA A 115 -4.18 2.62 26.68
C ALA A 115 -2.97 2.75 25.72
N ASP A 116 -2.97 2.00 24.62
CA ASP A 116 -1.90 2.00 23.64
C ASP A 116 -2.05 3.11 22.59
N PHE A 117 -3.18 3.79 22.56
CA PHE A 117 -3.42 4.84 21.58
C PHE A 117 -2.65 6.10 21.94
N PRO A 118 -1.80 6.60 21.01
CA PRO A 118 -1.11 7.86 21.21
C PRO A 118 -2.08 9.04 21.27
N ALA A 119 -1.68 10.09 21.99
CA ALA A 119 -2.47 11.32 22.08
C ALA A 119 -2.57 12.00 20.70
N VAL A 120 -3.75 12.54 20.39
CA VAL A 120 -3.97 13.26 19.14
C VAL A 120 -3.60 14.73 19.28
N HIS A 121 -2.65 15.19 18.49
CA HIS A 121 -2.18 16.58 18.53
C HIS A 121 -2.38 17.27 17.18
N ARG A 122 -3.61 17.68 16.89
CA ARG A 122 -3.94 18.42 15.69
C ARG A 122 -3.34 19.81 15.72
N LYS A 123 -2.38 20.10 14.85
CA LYS A 123 -1.84 21.45 14.70
C LYS A 123 -2.84 22.43 14.08
N LYS A 124 -3.77 21.95 13.25
CA LYS A 124 -4.91 22.68 12.66
C LYS A 124 -6.00 21.64 12.35
N PRO A 125 -7.30 22.01 12.43
CA PRO A 125 -8.33 21.16 11.85
C PRO A 125 -7.97 21.00 10.37
N ALA A 126 -7.55 19.79 10.00
CA ALA A 126 -7.34 19.50 8.59
C ALA A 126 -8.68 19.75 7.89
N PRO A 127 -8.75 20.56 6.83
CA PRO A 127 -9.94 20.58 6.02
C PRO A 127 -10.23 19.13 5.64
N VAL A 128 -11.48 18.72 5.81
CA VAL A 128 -11.94 17.39 5.39
C VAL A 128 -11.37 17.20 3.99
N GLY A 129 -10.40 16.28 3.85
CA GLY A 129 -9.58 16.19 2.65
C GLY A 129 -10.45 15.75 1.49
N THR A 130 -11.08 16.73 0.84
CA THR A 130 -11.90 16.49 -0.33
C THR A 130 -11.09 15.77 -1.39
N LYS A 131 -11.70 14.78 -2.00
CA LYS A 131 -11.14 14.12 -3.18
C LYS A 131 -10.74 15.21 -4.19
N PRO A 132 -9.58 15.12 -4.83
CA PRO A 132 -9.22 16.06 -5.89
C PRO A 132 -10.30 16.09 -6.97
N ASP A 133 -10.87 17.27 -7.25
CA ASP A 133 -11.97 17.43 -8.18
C ASP A 133 -11.50 17.47 -9.64
N SER A 134 -10.21 17.71 -9.84
CA SER A 134 -9.60 17.78 -11.16
C SER A 134 -8.27 17.02 -11.23
N ARG A 135 -7.88 16.67 -12.48
CA ARG A 135 -6.57 16.06 -12.75
C ARG A 135 -5.41 16.96 -12.30
N ALA A 136 -5.56 18.28 -12.45
CA ALA A 136 -4.54 19.24 -12.01
C ALA A 136 -4.36 19.22 -10.50
N GLN A 137 -5.45 19.24 -9.73
CA GLN A 137 -5.41 19.12 -8.28
C GLN A 137 -4.81 17.76 -7.83
N PHE A 138 -5.15 16.67 -8.52
CA PHE A 138 -4.57 15.35 -8.23
C PHE A 138 -3.04 15.37 -8.39
N ILE A 139 -2.55 15.93 -9.50
CA ILE A 139 -1.11 16.05 -9.78
C ILE A 139 -0.44 16.98 -8.75
N SER A 140 -1.04 18.13 -8.46
CA SER A 140 -0.52 19.07 -7.45
C SER A 140 -0.38 18.42 -6.08
N LYS A 141 -1.40 17.69 -5.61
CA LYS A 141 -1.34 16.96 -4.34
C LYS A 141 -0.28 15.83 -4.36
N ALA A 142 -0.11 15.16 -5.50
CA ALA A 142 0.92 14.13 -5.63
C ALA A 142 2.32 14.74 -5.56
N ILE A 143 2.57 15.85 -6.27
CA ILE A 143 3.84 16.58 -6.22
C ILE A 143 4.12 17.06 -4.79
N ALA A 144 3.15 17.69 -4.13
CA ALA A 144 3.30 18.18 -2.76
C ALA A 144 3.62 17.04 -1.78
N GLY A 145 2.89 15.92 -1.90
CA GLY A 145 3.12 14.72 -1.09
C GLY A 145 4.52 14.13 -1.31
N ILE A 146 4.95 14.01 -2.56
CA ILE A 146 6.30 13.53 -2.91
C ILE A 146 7.36 14.49 -2.37
N THR A 147 7.22 15.80 -2.61
CA THR A 147 8.18 16.82 -2.14
C THR A 147 8.32 16.76 -0.62
N LYS A 148 7.21 16.60 0.11
CA LYS A 148 7.24 16.46 1.57
C LYS A 148 8.14 15.31 2.03
N GLN A 149 8.20 14.21 1.30
CA GLN A 149 9.04 13.06 1.67
C GLN A 149 10.56 13.33 1.56
N PHE A 150 10.94 14.43 0.90
CA PHE A 150 12.34 14.87 0.83
C PHE A 150 12.69 15.97 1.85
N LEU A 151 11.70 16.49 2.56
CA LEU A 151 11.92 17.45 3.66
C LEU A 151 12.36 16.72 4.93
N PRO A 152 13.09 17.39 5.82
CA PRO A 152 13.44 16.87 7.13
C PRO A 152 12.21 16.36 7.89
N GLU A 153 12.36 15.29 8.61
CA GLU A 153 11.34 14.82 9.54
C GLU A 153 11.35 15.72 10.78
N GLY A 154 10.18 16.10 11.25
CA GLY A 154 10.05 16.70 12.57
C GLY A 154 10.36 15.68 13.68
N GLU A 155 10.37 16.13 14.95
CA GLU A 155 10.57 15.22 16.07
C GLU A 155 9.60 14.02 15.99
N HIS A 156 10.17 12.83 15.94
CA HIS A 156 9.46 11.57 16.08
C HIS A 156 9.03 11.44 17.54
N ARG A 157 7.74 11.52 17.79
CA ARG A 157 7.17 11.31 19.12
C ARG A 157 6.26 10.10 19.10
N GLU A 158 6.63 9.07 19.82
CA GLU A 158 5.85 7.84 19.88
C GLU A 158 4.51 8.05 20.62
N ASP A 159 4.45 9.02 21.55
CA ASP A 159 3.30 9.35 22.37
C ASP A 159 2.21 10.14 21.64
N ARG A 160 2.44 10.57 20.39
CA ARG A 160 1.54 11.49 19.66
C ARG A 160 1.35 11.12 18.19
N VAL A 161 0.16 11.50 17.68
CA VAL A 161 -0.15 11.50 16.24
C VAL A 161 -0.78 12.83 15.83
N GLU A 162 -0.62 13.20 14.55
CA GLU A 162 -1.15 14.46 14.03
C GLU A 162 -2.64 14.42 13.75
N ASP A 163 -3.21 13.28 13.38
CA ASP A 163 -4.64 13.13 13.07
C ASP A 163 -5.15 11.71 13.31
N VAL A 164 -6.48 11.58 13.38
CA VAL A 164 -7.20 10.30 13.40
C VAL A 164 -8.13 10.26 12.19
N LEU A 165 -8.04 9.21 11.42
CA LEU A 165 -8.81 9.00 10.20
C LEU A 165 -9.57 7.69 10.27
N SER A 166 -10.77 7.67 9.67
CA SER A 166 -11.43 6.40 9.37
C SER A 166 -10.73 5.67 8.22
N SER A 167 -10.89 4.35 8.11
CA SER A 167 -10.38 3.58 6.97
C SER A 167 -10.85 4.13 5.62
N THR A 168 -12.08 4.62 5.55
CA THR A 168 -12.66 5.22 4.35
C THR A 168 -12.02 6.56 3.97
N ASP A 169 -11.51 7.29 4.97
CA ASP A 169 -10.89 8.60 4.84
C ASP A 169 -9.37 8.56 4.70
N ALA A 170 -8.74 7.43 4.98
CA ALA A 170 -7.30 7.22 4.94
C ALA A 170 -6.77 7.15 3.49
N ARG A 171 -7.03 8.19 2.72
CA ARG A 171 -6.61 8.29 1.32
C ARG A 171 -5.21 8.90 1.21
N TRP A 172 -4.45 8.47 0.19
CA TRP A 172 -3.07 8.93 -0.02
C TRP A 172 -2.94 10.47 -0.04
N TRP A 173 -3.91 11.19 -0.60
CA TRP A 173 -3.88 12.67 -0.67
C TRP A 173 -4.13 13.37 0.67
N ARG A 174 -4.62 12.62 1.69
CA ARG A 174 -4.67 13.09 3.08
C ARG A 174 -3.41 12.69 3.82
N LEU A 175 -3.08 11.40 3.80
CA LEU A 175 -1.94 10.82 4.53
C LEU A 175 -0.60 11.40 4.09
N ALA A 176 -0.40 11.67 2.79
CA ALA A 176 0.84 12.25 2.27
C ALA A 176 1.22 13.62 2.90
N ASN A 177 0.24 14.32 3.47
CA ASN A 177 0.46 15.61 4.14
C ASN A 177 0.70 15.50 5.66
N LEU A 178 0.55 14.31 6.23
CA LEU A 178 0.74 14.06 7.65
C LEU A 178 2.13 13.47 7.92
N ASN A 179 2.63 13.65 9.15
CA ASN A 179 3.80 12.91 9.62
C ASN A 179 3.39 11.66 10.38
N SER A 180 2.19 11.67 10.97
CA SER A 180 1.62 10.50 11.63
C SER A 180 0.11 10.57 11.69
N ALA A 181 -0.54 9.41 11.68
CA ALA A 181 -1.97 9.27 11.82
C ALA A 181 -2.33 7.96 12.53
N LEU A 182 -3.45 7.95 13.25
CA LEU A 182 -4.18 6.74 13.57
C LEU A 182 -5.23 6.51 12.51
N VAL A 183 -5.29 5.31 11.98
CA VAL A 183 -6.31 4.91 11.01
C VAL A 183 -7.12 3.78 11.64
N SER A 184 -8.41 4.03 11.90
CA SER A 184 -9.30 2.99 12.44
C SER A 184 -9.56 1.90 11.40
N ASN A 185 -9.73 0.67 11.86
CA ASN A 185 -10.22 -0.40 11.00
C ASN A 185 -11.70 -0.16 10.61
N ALA A 186 -12.19 -0.93 9.64
CA ALA A 186 -13.56 -0.79 9.15
C ALA A 186 -14.61 -1.08 10.23
N GLU A 187 -14.29 -1.97 11.16
CA GLU A 187 -15.16 -2.40 12.25
C GLU A 187 -15.12 -1.45 13.47
N GLY A 188 -14.16 -0.53 13.52
CA GLY A 188 -13.97 0.37 14.68
C GLY A 188 -13.44 -0.32 15.94
N SER A 189 -12.96 -1.58 15.81
CA SER A 189 -12.44 -2.36 16.96
C SER A 189 -10.97 -2.09 17.27
N GLY A 190 -10.27 -1.33 16.41
CA GLY A 190 -8.86 -0.98 16.59
C GLY A 190 -8.38 0.04 15.58
N ALA A 191 -7.10 0.38 15.67
CA ALA A 191 -6.47 1.29 14.73
C ALA A 191 -5.02 0.90 14.45
N TRP A 192 -4.53 1.28 13.27
CA TRP A 192 -3.13 1.21 12.90
C TRP A 192 -2.47 2.57 13.05
N ARG A 193 -1.20 2.56 13.43
CA ARG A 193 -0.40 3.77 13.48
C ARG A 193 0.40 3.92 12.20
N TYR A 194 0.06 4.89 11.39
CA TYR A 194 0.80 5.29 10.21
C TYR A 194 1.78 6.39 10.57
N GLN A 195 3.06 6.17 10.27
CA GLN A 195 4.14 7.06 10.65
C GLN A 195 5.03 7.32 9.43
N ARG A 196 5.28 8.60 9.13
CA ARG A 196 6.20 8.98 8.05
C ARG A 196 7.62 8.53 8.38
N ASP A 197 8.26 7.87 7.41
CA ASP A 197 9.68 7.54 7.39
C ASP A 197 10.25 7.96 6.03
N ALA A 198 10.83 9.15 5.96
CA ALA A 198 11.35 9.71 4.71
C ALA A 198 12.57 8.94 4.18
N LYS A 199 13.35 8.31 5.04
CA LYS A 199 14.48 7.46 4.64
C LYS A 199 13.96 6.19 3.98
N HIS A 200 13.01 5.52 4.62
CA HIS A 200 12.37 4.33 4.08
C HIS A 200 11.67 4.67 2.74
N TYR A 201 10.88 5.75 2.71
CA TYR A 201 10.19 6.21 1.51
C TYR A 201 11.16 6.35 0.32
N ARG A 202 12.24 7.10 0.49
CA ARG A 202 13.20 7.37 -0.61
C ARG A 202 13.87 6.10 -1.12
N ARG A 203 14.30 5.22 -0.21
CA ARG A 203 14.88 3.93 -0.55
C ARG A 203 13.87 3.06 -1.29
N ALA A 204 12.66 2.94 -0.76
CA ALA A 204 11.59 2.14 -1.32
C ALA A 204 11.14 2.62 -2.71
N LEU A 205 11.04 3.95 -2.90
CA LEU A 205 10.71 4.54 -4.19
C LEU A 205 11.78 4.24 -5.24
N ALA A 206 13.05 4.46 -4.90
CA ALA A 206 14.17 4.18 -5.81
C ALA A 206 14.20 2.70 -6.22
N GLU A 207 14.01 1.80 -5.25
CA GLU A 207 13.97 0.36 -5.49
C GLU A 207 12.75 -0.05 -6.36
N SER A 208 11.56 0.51 -6.10
CA SER A 208 10.37 0.24 -6.94
C SER A 208 10.61 0.68 -8.38
N ILE A 209 11.20 1.85 -8.61
CA ILE A 209 11.53 2.33 -9.95
C ILE A 209 12.52 1.37 -10.64
N ALA A 210 13.58 0.96 -9.96
CA ALA A 210 14.59 0.05 -10.50
C ALA A 210 13.99 -1.31 -10.87
N LEU A 211 13.16 -1.89 -10.00
CA LEU A 211 12.50 -3.18 -10.25
C LEU A 211 11.54 -3.12 -11.44
N HIS A 212 10.75 -2.05 -11.56
CA HIS A 212 9.87 -1.86 -12.71
C HIS A 212 10.66 -1.67 -14.02
N ALA A 213 11.74 -0.91 -13.98
CA ALA A 213 12.61 -0.72 -15.14
C ALA A 213 13.25 -2.04 -15.58
N GLU A 214 13.66 -2.90 -14.65
CA GLU A 214 14.20 -4.22 -14.94
C GLU A 214 13.15 -5.14 -15.57
N LEU A 215 11.93 -5.16 -15.02
CA LEU A 215 10.82 -5.96 -15.55
C LEU A 215 10.38 -5.52 -16.96
N ILE A 216 10.53 -4.24 -17.31
CA ILE A 216 10.23 -3.72 -18.65
C ILE A 216 11.31 -4.13 -19.67
N ARG A 217 12.57 -4.29 -19.21
CA ARG A 217 13.70 -4.67 -20.09
C ARG A 217 13.68 -6.15 -20.48
N ARG A 218 13.10 -6.99 -19.64
CA ARG A 218 12.95 -8.42 -19.91
C ARG A 218 11.77 -8.72 -20.82
#